data_8bdd0f4f76ab7fc6e58f827dcbc9b01c
#
_entry.id   8bdd0f4f76ab7fc6e58f827dcbc9b01c
#
_cell.length_a   1.000
_cell.length_b   1.000
_cell.length_c   1.000
_cell.angle_alpha   90.00
_cell.angle_beta   90.00
_cell.angle_gamma   90.00
#
_symmetry.space_group_name_H-M   'P 1'
#
loop_
_entity.id
_entity.type
_entity.pdbx_description
1 polymer ?
#
loop_
_entity_poly.entity_id
_entity_poly.type
_entity_poly.pdbx_seq_one_letter_code
_entity_poly.pdbx_strand_id
1 'polypeptide(L)'
;GEIMVDGQSGGWMPAFAKNDPDRAGDNPAPYWYMGAGNPMDGQVPSNKADEIAMDHDYEYGSATSFADVRRADDKFVERMRHQPGIWPAVAAFAIHTKGSLEAGLELTTGDRIYPNAAMLAENAKMASLPHPTADNLRAASKAALNHPTGETPETRAPLRYVGPLTAT
;
A
#
# COMPACT_ATOMS: atom_id res chain seq x y z
N GLY A 1 -9.55 2.82 1.18
CA GLY A 1 -9.31 3.70 2.13
C GLY A 1 -10.19 3.70 3.31
N GLU A 2 -11.31 4.33 3.23
CA GLU A 2 -12.07 4.50 4.38
C GLU A 2 -12.61 3.24 4.91
N ILE A 3 -12.63 2.24 4.17
CA ILE A 3 -12.96 0.97 4.71
C ILE A 3 -12.05 0.56 5.84
N MET A 4 -10.95 1.23 6.00
CA MET A 4 -10.03 0.95 7.09
C MET A 4 -10.33 1.71 8.34
N VAL A 5 -11.34 2.57 8.36
CA VAL A 5 -11.50 3.51 9.45
C VAL A 5 -11.74 2.86 10.79
N ASP A 6 -12.37 1.73 10.82
CA ASP A 6 -12.58 1.04 12.07
C ASP A 6 -11.45 0.08 12.42
N GLY A 7 -10.40 0.09 11.65
CA GLY A 7 -9.25 -0.75 11.88
C GLY A 7 -9.46 -2.23 11.62
N GLN A 8 -10.60 -2.59 11.07
CA GLN A 8 -10.93 -4.00 10.87
C GLN A 8 -10.84 -4.40 9.43
N SER A 9 -11.04 -3.48 8.54
CA SER A 9 -11.04 -3.75 7.11
C SER A 9 -9.66 -4.10 6.63
N GLY A 10 -9.56 -5.09 5.79
CA GLY A 10 -8.31 -5.51 5.18
C GLY A 10 -7.34 -6.20 6.10
N GLY A 11 -7.58 -6.19 7.41
CA GLY A 11 -6.68 -6.82 8.36
C GLY A 11 -7.15 -8.20 8.75
N TRP A 12 -6.25 -9.17 8.70
CA TRP A 12 -6.49 -10.52 9.18
C TRP A 12 -5.44 -10.97 10.19
N MET A 13 -4.36 -10.21 10.32
CA MET A 13 -3.23 -10.57 11.17
C MET A 13 -3.55 -10.30 12.65
N PRO A 14 -3.22 -11.25 13.54
CA PRO A 14 -3.37 -11.01 14.99
C PRO A 14 -2.56 -9.80 15.44
N ALA A 15 -3.12 -8.99 16.35
CA ALA A 15 -2.50 -7.75 16.80
C ALA A 15 -1.09 -7.96 17.37
N PHE A 16 -0.86 -9.07 18.05
CA PHE A 16 0.45 -9.34 18.64
C PHE A 16 1.56 -9.56 17.61
N ALA A 17 1.22 -9.84 16.37
CA ALA A 17 2.19 -10.03 15.29
C ALA A 17 2.42 -8.73 14.50
N LYS A 18 1.68 -7.68 14.77
CA LYS A 18 1.78 -6.42 14.05
C LYS A 18 2.91 -5.56 14.58
N ASN A 19 3.45 -4.72 13.70
CA ASN A 19 4.43 -3.70 14.09
C ASN A 19 3.77 -2.61 14.96
N ASP A 20 2.54 -2.23 14.62
CA ASP A 20 1.70 -1.34 15.43
C ASP A 20 0.30 -1.91 15.50
N PRO A 21 -0.13 -2.46 16.67
CA PRO A 21 -1.46 -3.06 16.80
C PRO A 21 -2.61 -2.07 16.62
N ASP A 22 -2.35 -0.79 16.89
CA ASP A 22 -3.39 0.25 16.81
C ASP A 22 -3.57 0.81 15.40
N ARG A 23 -2.67 0.50 14.50
CA ARG A 23 -2.73 0.95 13.11
C ARG A 23 -3.63 0.05 12.29
N ALA A 24 -4.45 0.64 11.43
CA ALA A 24 -5.31 -0.13 10.52
C ALA A 24 -4.48 -1.01 9.58
N GLY A 25 -5.07 -2.11 9.15
CA GLY A 25 -4.45 -3.02 8.19
C GLY A 25 -3.51 -4.03 8.82
N ASP A 26 -2.90 -4.82 7.96
CA ASP A 26 -1.88 -5.78 8.36
C ASP A 26 -0.51 -5.12 8.21
N ASN A 27 0.27 -5.13 9.28
CA ASN A 27 1.63 -4.59 9.25
C ASN A 27 2.53 -5.48 10.09
N PRO A 28 2.92 -6.66 9.57
CA PRO A 28 3.79 -7.57 10.31
C PRO A 28 5.12 -6.90 10.65
N ALA A 29 5.55 -7.02 11.89
CA ALA A 29 6.81 -6.41 12.32
C ALA A 29 7.98 -6.94 11.46
N PRO A 30 8.91 -6.11 11.01
CA PRO A 30 9.03 -4.67 11.29
C PRO A 30 8.41 -3.75 10.23
N TYR A 31 7.48 -4.22 9.45
CA TYR A 31 6.94 -3.49 8.29
C TYR A 31 5.82 -2.53 8.67
N TRP A 32 5.65 -1.47 7.88
CA TRP A 32 4.55 -0.52 8.01
C TRP A 32 3.52 -0.66 6.89
N TYR A 33 3.96 -1.12 5.70
CA TYR A 33 3.11 -1.17 4.50
C TYR A 33 2.91 -2.58 3.97
N MET A 34 3.61 -3.55 4.52
CA MET A 34 3.44 -4.95 4.11
C MET A 34 2.11 -5.47 4.62
N GLY A 35 1.30 -6.04 3.73
CA GLY A 35 0.01 -6.59 4.07
C GLY A 35 -1.15 -5.73 3.57
N ALA A 36 -2.38 -6.14 3.91
CA ALA A 36 -3.59 -5.52 3.39
C ALA A 36 -4.03 -4.33 4.25
N GLY A 37 -4.53 -3.30 3.60
CA GLY A 37 -5.27 -2.22 4.25
C GLY A 37 -4.45 -1.19 4.98
N ASN A 38 -3.16 -1.10 4.73
CA ASN A 38 -2.32 -0.10 5.40
C ASN A 38 -2.57 1.31 4.85
N PRO A 39 -2.70 2.31 5.73
CA PRO A 39 -2.91 3.68 5.30
C PRO A 39 -1.62 4.31 4.78
N MET A 40 -1.75 5.29 3.91
CA MET A 40 -0.64 6.15 3.47
C MET A 40 -0.48 7.28 4.49
N ASP A 41 0.07 6.97 5.65
CA ASP A 41 0.13 7.86 6.81
C ASP A 41 1.48 8.52 7.05
N GLY A 42 2.41 8.37 6.10
CA GLY A 42 3.71 9.02 6.20
C GLY A 42 4.75 8.28 7.02
N GLN A 43 4.47 7.06 7.46
CA GLN A 43 5.50 6.23 8.09
C GLN A 43 6.63 6.01 7.09
N VAL A 44 7.87 6.11 7.57
CA VAL A 44 9.04 5.82 6.75
C VAL A 44 9.16 4.31 6.61
N PRO A 45 9.25 3.77 5.38
CA PRO A 45 9.42 2.34 5.19
C PRO A 45 10.60 1.79 5.98
N SER A 46 10.44 0.61 6.55
CA SER A 46 11.48 0.00 7.38
C SER A 46 12.68 -0.48 6.57
N ASN A 47 12.43 -0.88 5.33
CA ASN A 47 13.47 -1.40 4.44
C ASN A 47 12.97 -1.36 2.99
N LYS A 48 13.74 -1.91 2.08
CA LYS A 48 13.39 -1.91 0.66
C LYS A 48 12.10 -2.66 0.37
N ALA A 49 11.86 -3.79 1.03
CA ALA A 49 10.63 -4.55 0.86
C ALA A 49 9.42 -3.72 1.27
N ASP A 50 9.53 -3.00 2.38
CA ASP A 50 8.46 -2.13 2.86
C ASP A 50 8.23 -0.93 1.93
N GLU A 51 9.29 -0.40 1.32
CA GLU A 51 9.19 0.64 0.30
C GLU A 51 8.41 0.13 -0.93
N ILE A 52 8.68 -1.09 -1.35
CA ILE A 52 7.96 -1.72 -2.47
C ILE A 52 6.47 -1.85 -2.12
N ALA A 53 6.17 -2.26 -0.90
CA ALA A 53 4.79 -2.35 -0.43
C ALA A 53 4.09 -0.98 -0.39
N MET A 54 4.79 0.05 0.06
CA MET A 54 4.29 1.43 0.06
C MET A 54 3.97 1.89 -1.37
N ASP A 55 4.86 1.63 -2.31
CA ASP A 55 4.63 1.97 -3.72
C ASP A 55 3.39 1.30 -4.28
N HIS A 56 3.18 0.04 -3.93
CA HIS A 56 2.02 -0.71 -4.38
C HIS A 56 0.72 -0.12 -3.83
N ASP A 57 0.70 0.22 -2.54
CA ASP A 57 -0.45 0.87 -1.91
C ASP A 57 -0.76 2.21 -2.57
N TYR A 58 0.27 3.00 -2.83
CA TYR A 58 0.12 4.28 -3.53
C TYR A 58 -0.43 4.06 -4.94
N GLU A 59 0.10 3.09 -5.67
CA GLU A 59 -0.33 2.81 -7.03
C GLU A 59 -1.79 2.35 -7.08
N TYR A 60 -2.25 1.59 -6.09
CA TYR A 60 -3.67 1.24 -5.98
C TYR A 60 -4.54 2.47 -5.75
N GLY A 61 -4.11 3.38 -4.89
CA GLY A 61 -4.84 4.61 -4.60
C GLY A 61 -4.89 5.57 -5.78
N SER A 62 -4.00 5.44 -6.75
CA SER A 62 -3.96 6.29 -7.94
C SER A 62 -4.38 5.58 -9.23
N ALA A 63 -4.66 4.28 -9.18
CA ALA A 63 -5.12 3.53 -10.34
C ALA A 63 -6.50 4.01 -10.78
N THR A 64 -6.69 4.15 -12.09
CA THR A 64 -7.96 4.57 -12.69
C THR A 64 -8.51 3.54 -13.67
N SER A 65 -7.80 2.45 -13.86
CA SER A 65 -8.22 1.35 -14.72
C SER A 65 -7.71 0.03 -14.18
N PHE A 66 -8.32 -1.08 -14.60
CA PHE A 66 -7.81 -2.39 -14.24
C PHE A 66 -6.44 -2.67 -14.85
N ALA A 67 -6.11 -2.03 -15.97
CA ALA A 67 -4.76 -2.11 -16.53
C ALA A 67 -3.72 -1.50 -15.58
N ASP A 68 -4.06 -0.40 -14.93
CA ASP A 68 -3.19 0.19 -13.91
C ASP A 68 -2.98 -0.76 -12.74
N VAL A 69 -4.04 -1.42 -12.29
CA VAL A 69 -3.97 -2.41 -11.21
C VAL A 69 -3.07 -3.58 -11.60
N ARG A 70 -3.24 -4.10 -12.81
CA ARG A 70 -2.39 -5.20 -13.31
C ARG A 70 -0.93 -4.80 -13.34
N ARG A 71 -0.63 -3.60 -13.82
CA ARG A 71 0.75 -3.11 -13.84
C ARG A 71 1.32 -2.95 -12.44
N ALA A 72 0.52 -2.45 -11.51
CA ALA A 72 0.94 -2.30 -10.11
C ALA A 72 1.24 -3.68 -9.48
N ASP A 73 0.37 -4.64 -9.71
CA ASP A 73 0.55 -6.00 -9.20
C ASP A 73 1.78 -6.67 -9.80
N ASP A 74 1.96 -6.60 -11.11
CA ASP A 74 3.11 -7.20 -11.80
C ASP A 74 4.42 -6.58 -11.32
N LYS A 75 4.46 -5.29 -11.18
CA LYS A 75 5.63 -4.57 -10.68
C LYS A 75 5.94 -4.95 -9.24
N PHE A 76 4.92 -5.04 -8.41
CA PHE A 76 5.06 -5.46 -7.01
C PHE A 76 5.66 -6.86 -6.93
N VAL A 77 5.09 -7.83 -7.65
CA VAL A 77 5.57 -9.21 -7.65
C VAL A 77 7.01 -9.28 -8.14
N GLU A 78 7.32 -8.61 -9.24
CA GLU A 78 8.67 -8.62 -9.80
C GLU A 78 9.71 -8.04 -8.84
N ARG A 79 9.38 -6.94 -8.19
CA ARG A 79 10.29 -6.31 -7.25
C ARG A 79 10.40 -7.08 -5.94
N MET A 80 9.28 -7.58 -5.43
CA MET A 80 9.22 -8.22 -4.12
C MET A 80 9.91 -9.58 -4.09
N ARG A 81 9.83 -10.33 -5.20
CA ARG A 81 10.43 -11.68 -5.26
C ARG A 81 11.95 -11.68 -5.09
N HIS A 82 12.59 -10.52 -5.30
CA HIS A 82 14.03 -10.39 -5.13
C HIS A 82 14.42 -9.95 -3.72
N GLN A 83 13.46 -9.72 -2.85
CA GLN A 83 13.72 -9.29 -1.49
C GLN A 83 13.90 -10.50 -0.57
N PRO A 84 14.86 -10.43 0.39
CA PRO A 84 15.07 -11.52 1.33
C PRO A 84 13.96 -11.59 2.37
N GLY A 85 13.77 -12.79 2.91
CA GLY A 85 12.86 -13.00 4.01
C GLY A 85 11.55 -13.67 3.59
N ILE A 86 10.82 -14.15 4.59
CA ILE A 86 9.59 -14.89 4.36
C ILE A 86 8.42 -13.97 3.96
N TRP A 87 8.30 -12.82 4.58
CA TRP A 87 7.18 -11.92 4.30
C TRP A 87 7.18 -11.38 2.87
N PRO A 88 8.34 -10.98 2.29
CA PRO A 88 8.36 -10.64 0.87
C PRO A 88 7.92 -11.78 -0.04
N ALA A 89 8.31 -13.01 0.26
CA ALA A 89 7.89 -14.17 -0.52
C ALA A 89 6.39 -14.42 -0.40
N VAL A 90 5.84 -14.33 0.81
CA VAL A 90 4.39 -14.47 1.05
C VAL A 90 3.62 -13.37 0.32
N ALA A 91 4.10 -12.13 0.40
CA ALA A 91 3.45 -11.00 -0.25
C ALA A 91 3.44 -11.15 -1.78
N ALA A 92 4.56 -11.55 -2.37
CA ALA A 92 4.64 -11.77 -3.81
C ALA A 92 3.68 -12.88 -4.25
N PHE A 93 3.63 -13.98 -3.51
CA PHE A 93 2.71 -15.08 -3.80
C PHE A 93 1.24 -14.65 -3.67
N ALA A 94 0.92 -13.92 -2.62
CA ALA A 94 -0.45 -13.46 -2.37
C ALA A 94 -0.96 -12.53 -3.48
N ILE A 95 -0.15 -11.59 -3.91
CA ILE A 95 -0.55 -10.65 -4.97
C ILE A 95 -0.61 -11.35 -6.32
N HIS A 96 0.30 -12.28 -6.60
CA HIS A 96 0.24 -13.07 -7.83
C HIS A 96 -1.06 -13.88 -7.89
N THR A 97 -1.41 -14.55 -6.80
CA THR A 97 -2.64 -15.35 -6.73
C THR A 97 -3.88 -14.46 -6.85
N LYS A 98 -3.89 -13.34 -6.12
CA LYS A 98 -4.97 -12.36 -6.21
C LYS A 98 -5.16 -11.91 -7.66
N GLY A 99 -4.09 -11.55 -8.34
CA GLY A 99 -4.14 -11.10 -9.73
C GLY A 99 -4.77 -12.14 -10.65
N SER A 100 -4.42 -13.41 -10.48
CA SER A 100 -4.97 -14.50 -11.29
C SER A 100 -6.45 -14.71 -11.05
N LEU A 101 -6.89 -14.70 -9.79
CA LEU A 101 -8.30 -14.87 -9.44
C LEU A 101 -9.13 -13.69 -9.95
N GLU A 102 -8.65 -12.49 -9.77
CA GLU A 102 -9.38 -11.30 -10.20
C GLU A 102 -9.42 -11.14 -11.72
N ALA A 103 -8.41 -11.60 -12.43
CA ALA A 103 -8.45 -11.64 -13.89
C ALA A 103 -9.61 -12.51 -14.38
N GLY A 104 -9.86 -13.65 -13.72
CA GLY A 104 -11.01 -14.48 -14.03
C GLY A 104 -12.34 -13.79 -13.73
N LEU A 105 -12.43 -13.08 -12.62
CA LEU A 105 -13.63 -12.28 -12.28
C LEU A 105 -13.85 -11.17 -13.29
N GLU A 106 -12.81 -10.47 -13.69
CA GLU A 106 -12.90 -9.41 -14.68
C GLU A 106 -13.47 -9.93 -16.00
N LEU A 107 -13.01 -11.10 -16.45
CA LEU A 107 -13.50 -11.70 -17.69
C LEU A 107 -14.97 -12.12 -17.60
N THR A 108 -15.42 -12.54 -16.44
CA THR A 108 -16.78 -13.09 -16.28
C THR A 108 -17.79 -12.03 -15.83
N THR A 109 -17.39 -11.07 -15.02
CA THR A 109 -18.29 -10.07 -14.44
C THR A 109 -18.03 -8.65 -14.92
N GLY A 110 -16.90 -8.38 -15.54
CA GLY A 110 -16.47 -7.03 -15.90
C GLY A 110 -15.97 -6.22 -14.72
N ASP A 111 -15.79 -6.83 -13.57
CA ASP A 111 -15.36 -6.13 -12.35
C ASP A 111 -14.32 -6.96 -11.59
N ARG A 112 -13.70 -6.35 -10.59
CA ARG A 112 -12.76 -6.98 -9.67
C ARG A 112 -13.24 -6.73 -8.24
N ILE A 113 -12.63 -7.42 -7.27
CA ILE A 113 -12.99 -7.26 -5.86
C ILE A 113 -12.25 -6.06 -5.27
N TYR A 114 -10.93 -5.99 -5.48
CA TYR A 114 -10.13 -4.92 -4.89
C TYR A 114 -8.90 -4.61 -5.75
N PRO A 115 -8.75 -3.38 -6.26
CA PRO A 115 -9.81 -2.36 -6.30
C PRO A 115 -10.88 -2.75 -7.31
N ASN A 116 -12.11 -2.44 -6.99
CA ASN A 116 -13.23 -2.63 -7.93
C ASN A 116 -13.45 -1.40 -8.81
N ALA A 117 -14.36 -1.51 -9.80
CA ALA A 117 -14.60 -0.42 -10.73
C ALA A 117 -15.02 0.88 -10.05
N ALA A 118 -15.82 0.78 -8.99
CA ALA A 118 -16.29 1.96 -8.24
C ALA A 118 -15.12 2.67 -7.56
N MET A 119 -14.17 1.93 -7.00
CA MET A 119 -12.97 2.50 -6.38
C MET A 119 -12.09 3.19 -7.41
N LEU A 120 -11.94 2.60 -8.59
CA LEU A 120 -11.16 3.21 -9.68
C LEU A 120 -11.81 4.51 -10.16
N ALA A 121 -13.13 4.53 -10.26
CA ALA A 121 -13.86 5.75 -10.61
C ALA A 121 -13.65 6.85 -9.57
N GLU A 122 -13.66 6.49 -8.29
CA GLU A 122 -13.37 7.43 -7.22
C GLU A 122 -11.94 7.95 -7.30
N ASN A 123 -10.98 7.08 -7.57
CA ASN A 123 -9.58 7.48 -7.79
C ASN A 123 -9.48 8.50 -8.95
N ALA A 124 -10.16 8.25 -10.05
CA ALA A 124 -10.16 9.17 -11.19
C ALA A 124 -10.73 10.54 -10.83
N LYS A 125 -11.80 10.55 -10.04
CA LYS A 125 -12.40 11.76 -9.55
C LYS A 125 -11.45 12.55 -8.65
N MET A 126 -10.78 11.86 -7.74
CA MET A 126 -9.80 12.48 -6.84
C MET A 126 -8.59 12.99 -7.62
N ALA A 127 -8.13 12.27 -8.64
CA ALA A 127 -6.99 12.68 -9.44
C ALA A 127 -7.22 13.99 -10.20
N SER A 128 -8.48 14.36 -10.44
CA SER A 128 -8.80 15.63 -11.10
C SER A 128 -8.66 16.84 -10.18
N LEU A 129 -8.48 16.63 -8.89
CA LEU A 129 -8.34 17.69 -7.91
C LEU A 129 -6.84 18.04 -7.70
N PRO A 130 -6.52 19.28 -7.36
CA PRO A 130 -5.12 19.69 -7.16
C PRO A 130 -4.61 19.20 -5.79
N HIS A 131 -4.08 18.02 -5.74
CA HIS A 131 -3.59 17.41 -4.50
C HIS A 131 -2.19 16.81 -4.66
N PRO A 132 -1.16 17.63 -4.66
CA PRO A 132 0.21 17.14 -4.77
C PRO A 132 0.72 16.46 -3.49
N THR A 133 0.00 16.53 -2.40
CA THR A 133 0.51 16.19 -1.08
C THR A 133 0.84 14.70 -0.91
N ALA A 134 0.05 13.82 -1.51
CA ALA A 134 0.34 12.39 -1.44
C ALA A 134 1.65 12.02 -2.15
N ASP A 135 1.90 12.63 -3.31
CA ASP A 135 3.16 12.43 -4.03
C ASP A 135 4.33 12.97 -3.24
N ASN A 136 4.17 14.15 -2.65
CA ASN A 136 5.22 14.76 -1.84
C ASN A 136 5.52 13.93 -0.60
N LEU A 137 4.51 13.39 0.05
CA LEU A 137 4.66 12.55 1.22
C LEU A 137 5.40 11.26 0.88
N ARG A 138 5.02 10.63 -0.23
CA ARG A 138 5.71 9.44 -0.72
C ARG A 138 7.17 9.71 -1.04
N ALA A 139 7.45 10.81 -1.75
CA ALA A 139 8.81 11.20 -2.08
C ALA A 139 9.65 11.46 -0.81
N ALA A 140 9.07 12.14 0.16
CA ALA A 140 9.73 12.43 1.43
C ALA A 140 10.02 11.14 2.22
N SER A 141 9.08 10.20 2.24
CA SER A 141 9.26 8.91 2.90
C SER A 141 10.39 8.10 2.26
N LYS A 142 10.46 8.11 0.93
CA LYS A 142 11.54 7.44 0.20
C LYS A 142 12.89 8.10 0.45
N ALA A 143 12.92 9.42 0.46
CA ALA A 143 14.15 10.15 0.73
C ALA A 143 14.66 9.86 2.15
N ALA A 144 13.77 9.81 3.13
CA ALA A 144 14.13 9.50 4.51
C ALA A 144 14.69 8.09 4.66
N LEU A 145 14.18 7.13 3.89
CA LEU A 145 14.72 5.78 3.88
C LEU A 145 16.13 5.74 3.29
N ASN A 146 16.34 6.43 2.17
CA ASN A 146 17.59 6.35 1.42
C ASN A 146 18.68 7.27 1.97
N HIS A 147 18.30 8.29 2.77
CA HIS A 147 19.22 9.24 3.37
C HIS A 147 18.92 9.41 4.85
N PRO A 148 19.20 8.36 5.65
CA PRO A 148 18.87 8.38 7.08
C PRO A 148 19.62 9.47 7.81
N THR A 149 18.93 10.14 8.74
CA THR A 149 19.49 11.25 9.55
C THR A 149 20.16 10.79 10.84
N GLY A 150 20.30 9.48 11.04
CA GLY A 150 20.80 8.93 12.30
C GLY A 150 19.70 8.61 13.31
N GLU A 151 18.48 9.01 13.04
CA GLU A 151 17.34 8.62 13.87
C GLU A 151 16.90 7.20 13.52
N THR A 152 16.49 6.46 14.53
CA THR A 152 15.89 5.15 14.30
C THR A 152 14.41 5.30 13.97
N PRO A 153 13.78 4.28 13.37
CA PRO A 153 12.34 4.31 13.14
C PRO A 153 11.55 4.55 14.44
N GLU A 154 12.05 4.07 15.56
CA GLU A 154 11.38 4.22 16.86
C GLU A 154 11.48 5.64 17.41
N THR A 155 12.53 6.37 17.08
CA THR A 155 12.75 7.72 17.60
C THR A 155 12.31 8.81 16.63
N ARG A 156 12.08 8.46 15.36
CA ARG A 156 11.69 9.42 14.34
C ARG A 156 10.19 9.67 14.39
N ALA A 157 9.80 10.94 14.38
CA ALA A 157 8.41 11.30 14.18
C ALA A 157 7.98 10.90 12.75
N PRO A 158 6.81 10.29 12.58
CA PRO A 158 6.33 9.97 11.24
C PRO A 158 6.09 11.25 10.43
N LEU A 159 6.36 11.16 9.14
CA LEU A 159 6.00 12.22 8.22
C LEU A 159 4.49 12.30 8.14
N ARG A 160 3.95 13.50 8.27
CA ARG A 160 2.52 13.69 8.33
C ARG A 160 1.98 14.24 7.03
N TYR A 161 0.87 13.71 6.64
CA TYR A 161 0.08 14.25 5.55
C TYR A 161 -0.57 15.56 6.03
N VAL A 162 -0.33 16.63 5.28
CA VAL A 162 -0.89 17.94 5.60
C VAL A 162 -1.72 18.38 4.39
N GLY A 163 -3.00 18.34 4.52
CA GLY A 163 -3.90 18.73 3.46
C GLY A 163 -5.08 17.77 3.32
N PRO A 164 -5.92 17.95 2.29
CA PRO A 164 -7.06 17.05 2.08
C PRO A 164 -6.59 15.63 1.84
N LEU A 165 -7.31 14.67 2.38
CA LEU A 165 -7.06 13.27 2.09
C LEU A 165 -7.45 13.00 0.64
N THR A 166 -6.49 12.50 -0.11
CA THR A 166 -6.67 12.20 -1.53
C THR A 166 -6.01 10.88 -1.83
N ALA A 167 -6.20 10.35 -2.95
CA ALA A 167 -5.41 9.24 -3.50
C ALA A 167 -5.12 8.07 -2.53
N THR A 168 -5.88 7.90 -1.53
CA THR A 168 -5.68 6.77 -0.62
C THR A 168 -6.91 5.93 -0.52
#